data_c5d35c496138ce159d4e47a411b13e7a
#
_entry.id   c5d35c496138ce159d4e47a411b13e7a
#
_cell.length_a   1.000
_cell.length_b   1.000
_cell.length_c   1.000
_cell.angle_alpha   90.00
_cell.angle_beta   90.00
_cell.angle_gamma   90.00
#
_symmetry.space_group_name_H-M   'P 1'
#
loop_
_entity.id
_entity.type
_entity.pdbx_description
1 polymer ?
#
loop_
_entity_poly.entity_id
_entity_poly.type
_entity_poly.pdbx_seq_one_letter_code
_entity_poly.pdbx_strand_id
1 'polypeptide(L)'
;MEIVELPNGLGSKLRAVEGLVVGEDWSGTGVERFGTTSTRFEHCRFERMRVGQFTAGGAGRFAEFVDCSFDRSHLSFSPAGRTRFVRCSFRRARLVDFRVNPVDLIDCDFTGADVRRSIFWGGLDDYKRRREPDLRVRNDIRGNDFSGATLVDTSFRRGVDLTLQRLPAGEDYALALDGAAALDRVRALVDTWDRENRRDALDRVKIWQSDLDGGQEHLFVCRPKMKDLAGWPAIRRAIING
;
A
#
# COMPACT_ATOMS: atom_id res chain seq x y z
N MET A 1 -24.07 10.13 5.51
CA MET A 1 -23.10 9.38 6.31
C MET A 1 -23.39 9.64 7.78
N GLU A 2 -23.33 8.63 8.63
CA GLU A 2 -23.78 8.69 10.02
C GLU A 2 -22.64 8.30 10.97
N ILE A 3 -22.52 9.00 12.11
CA ILE A 3 -21.65 8.59 13.22
C ILE A 3 -22.50 7.84 14.24
N VAL A 4 -22.11 6.61 14.52
CA VAL A 4 -22.81 5.75 15.46
C VAL A 4 -21.86 5.37 16.59
N GLU A 5 -22.29 5.55 17.84
CA GLU A 5 -21.55 5.07 19.00
C GLU A 5 -21.56 3.53 19.06
N LEU A 6 -20.41 2.95 19.29
CA LEU A 6 -20.28 1.50 19.45
C LEU A 6 -20.67 1.09 20.87
N PRO A 7 -21.31 -0.08 21.06
CA PRO A 7 -21.69 -0.57 22.37
C PRO A 7 -20.43 -0.80 23.25
N ASN A 8 -20.62 -0.73 24.56
CA ASN A 8 -19.62 -1.00 25.60
C ASN A 8 -18.39 -0.08 25.57
N GLY A 9 -18.54 1.18 25.15
CA GLY A 9 -17.45 2.16 25.15
C GLY A 9 -16.34 1.87 24.14
N LEU A 10 -16.62 1.08 23.11
CA LEU A 10 -15.66 0.75 22.03
C LEU A 10 -15.44 1.90 21.03
N GLY A 11 -15.88 3.11 21.38
CA GLY A 11 -15.71 4.30 20.56
C GLY A 11 -16.81 4.52 19.54
N SER A 12 -16.54 5.34 18.53
CA SER A 12 -17.51 5.70 17.49
C SER A 12 -17.20 5.07 16.14
N LYS A 13 -18.23 4.86 15.36
CA LYS A 13 -18.16 4.36 13.98
C LYS A 13 -18.77 5.36 13.01
N LEU A 14 -18.01 5.74 12.00
CA LEU A 14 -18.53 6.45 10.84
C LEU A 14 -18.93 5.43 9.79
N ARG A 15 -20.21 5.44 9.41
CA ARG A 15 -20.77 4.46 8.48
C ARG A 15 -21.40 5.15 7.27
N ALA A 16 -21.13 4.63 6.08
CA ALA A 16 -21.89 4.89 4.88
C ALA A 16 -22.23 3.57 4.19
N VAL A 17 -23.49 3.42 3.82
CA VAL A 17 -23.98 2.20 3.18
C VAL A 17 -24.72 2.61 1.93
N GLU A 18 -24.23 2.22 0.78
CA GLU A 18 -24.83 2.41 -0.53
C GLU A 18 -25.19 3.87 -0.89
N GLY A 19 -24.80 4.31 -2.06
CA GLY A 19 -25.18 5.61 -2.59
C GLY A 19 -24.01 6.50 -3.02
N LEU A 20 -24.35 7.74 -3.30
CA LEU A 20 -23.45 8.81 -3.70
C LEU A 20 -23.39 9.88 -2.61
N VAL A 21 -22.16 10.26 -2.22
CA VAL A 21 -21.88 11.34 -1.27
C VAL A 21 -20.99 12.35 -1.97
N VAL A 22 -21.40 13.60 -2.08
CA VAL A 22 -20.69 14.64 -2.84
C VAL A 22 -20.42 15.85 -1.95
N GLY A 23 -19.16 16.30 -1.97
CA GLY A 23 -18.75 17.58 -1.38
C GLY A 23 -18.79 17.63 0.16
N GLU A 24 -19.01 16.54 0.85
CA GLU A 24 -19.08 16.49 2.31
C GLU A 24 -17.70 16.69 2.96
N ASP A 25 -17.67 17.36 4.10
CA ASP A 25 -16.45 17.60 4.88
C ASP A 25 -16.50 16.89 6.24
N TRP A 26 -15.66 15.88 6.37
CA TRP A 26 -15.47 15.08 7.59
C TRP A 26 -14.10 15.35 8.23
N SER A 27 -13.46 16.46 7.87
CA SER A 27 -12.12 16.82 8.33
C SER A 27 -12.07 16.97 9.84
N GLY A 28 -10.98 16.52 10.45
CA GLY A 28 -10.76 16.59 11.89
C GLY A 28 -11.53 15.55 12.71
N THR A 29 -12.40 14.74 12.09
CA THR A 29 -13.17 13.73 12.79
C THR A 29 -12.26 12.58 13.27
N GLY A 30 -12.42 12.19 14.53
CA GLY A 30 -11.80 11.00 15.10
C GLY A 30 -12.85 9.91 15.32
N VAL A 31 -12.62 8.72 14.74
CA VAL A 31 -13.51 7.56 14.96
C VAL A 31 -12.67 6.29 15.13
N GLU A 32 -13.14 5.39 15.97
CA GLU A 32 -12.49 4.09 16.11
C GLU A 32 -12.61 3.27 14.83
N ARG A 33 -13.75 3.34 14.16
CA ARG A 33 -14.00 2.61 12.92
C ARG A 33 -14.59 3.50 11.84
N PHE A 34 -14.05 3.37 10.64
CA PHE A 34 -14.69 3.83 9.41
C PHE A 34 -15.13 2.60 8.62
N GLY A 35 -16.39 2.56 8.21
CA GLY A 35 -16.92 1.46 7.41
C GLY A 35 -17.82 1.97 6.29
N THR A 36 -17.55 1.56 5.06
CA THR A 36 -18.43 1.85 3.92
C THR A 36 -18.53 0.66 2.99
N THR A 37 -19.71 0.50 2.38
CA THR A 37 -19.97 -0.52 1.36
C THR A 37 -20.75 0.10 0.22
N SER A 38 -20.37 -0.21 -1.03
CA SER A 38 -21.13 0.21 -2.23
C SER A 38 -21.40 1.73 -2.30
N THR A 39 -20.56 2.54 -1.65
CA THR A 39 -20.71 4.00 -1.60
C THR A 39 -19.65 4.64 -2.48
N ARG A 40 -20.06 5.64 -3.24
CA ARG A 40 -19.17 6.50 -4.01
C ARG A 40 -19.11 7.87 -3.34
N PHE A 41 -17.90 8.30 -3.03
CA PHE A 41 -17.57 9.63 -2.49
C PHE A 41 -16.94 10.45 -3.60
N GLU A 42 -17.44 11.66 -3.84
CA GLU A 42 -16.89 12.60 -4.81
C GLU A 42 -16.61 13.95 -4.15
N HIS A 43 -15.42 14.49 -4.38
CA HIS A 43 -15.00 15.80 -3.85
C HIS A 43 -15.15 15.96 -2.34
N CYS A 44 -15.09 14.83 -1.60
CA CYS A 44 -15.23 14.84 -0.15
C CYS A 44 -13.90 15.10 0.55
N ARG A 45 -13.96 15.67 1.75
CA ARG A 45 -12.80 15.97 2.58
C ARG A 45 -12.79 15.10 3.84
N PHE A 46 -11.68 14.39 4.04
CA PHE A 46 -11.37 13.54 5.19
C PHE A 46 -10.03 13.98 5.80
N GLU A 47 -9.70 15.27 5.72
CA GLU A 47 -8.41 15.80 6.15
C GLU A 47 -8.26 15.74 7.67
N ARG A 48 -7.05 15.45 8.14
CA ARG A 48 -6.74 15.32 9.59
C ARG A 48 -7.64 14.34 10.33
N MET A 49 -8.29 13.45 9.61
CA MET A 49 -9.11 12.40 10.18
C MET A 49 -8.24 11.36 10.91
N ARG A 50 -8.74 10.82 12.03
CA ARG A 50 -8.08 9.71 12.75
C ARG A 50 -9.01 8.52 12.77
N VAL A 51 -8.56 7.41 12.15
CA VAL A 51 -9.35 6.18 12.05
C VAL A 51 -8.53 5.00 12.54
N GLY A 52 -8.99 4.36 13.60
CA GLY A 52 -8.35 3.17 14.17
C GLY A 52 -8.48 1.95 13.26
N GLN A 53 -9.63 1.79 12.58
CA GLN A 53 -9.88 0.75 11.60
C GLN A 53 -10.64 1.30 10.38
N PHE A 54 -9.94 1.47 9.26
CA PHE A 54 -10.54 1.91 8.01
C PHE A 54 -10.89 0.69 7.14
N THR A 55 -12.19 0.48 6.90
CA THR A 55 -12.70 -0.59 6.04
C THR A 55 -13.58 0.02 4.96
N ALA A 56 -13.19 -0.13 3.70
CA ALA A 56 -13.99 0.35 2.58
C ALA A 56 -14.25 -0.79 1.60
N GLY A 57 -15.49 -0.85 1.11
CA GLY A 57 -15.98 -1.92 0.27
C GLY A 57 -16.40 -3.17 1.05
N GLY A 58 -17.18 -4.02 0.40
CA GLY A 58 -17.73 -5.25 0.96
C GLY A 58 -17.96 -6.31 -0.12
N ALA A 59 -18.73 -7.33 0.20
CA ALA A 59 -19.13 -8.34 -0.77
C ALA A 59 -19.90 -7.69 -1.94
N GLY A 60 -19.42 -7.86 -3.15
CA GLY A 60 -20.13 -7.49 -4.38
C GLY A 60 -19.73 -6.16 -5.03
N ARG A 61 -19.52 -5.07 -4.31
CA ARG A 61 -19.27 -3.75 -4.91
C ARG A 61 -18.10 -3.02 -4.26
N PHE A 62 -17.40 -2.21 -5.08
CA PHE A 62 -16.36 -1.31 -4.60
C PHE A 62 -16.97 -0.14 -3.82
N ALA A 63 -16.27 0.29 -2.77
CA ALA A 63 -16.37 1.65 -2.29
C ALA A 63 -15.43 2.52 -3.11
N GLU A 64 -15.91 3.63 -3.63
CA GLU A 64 -15.14 4.50 -4.51
C GLU A 64 -14.93 5.86 -3.87
N PHE A 65 -13.71 6.37 -3.97
CA PHE A 65 -13.34 7.72 -3.58
C PHE A 65 -12.74 8.41 -4.81
N VAL A 66 -13.39 9.47 -5.27
CA VAL A 66 -12.99 10.21 -6.48
C VAL A 66 -12.78 11.67 -6.10
N ASP A 67 -11.61 12.22 -6.44
CA ASP A 67 -11.24 13.61 -6.13
C ASP A 67 -11.39 13.96 -4.63
N CYS A 68 -11.13 12.98 -3.75
CA CYS A 68 -11.25 13.15 -2.30
C CYS A 68 -9.89 13.50 -1.66
N SER A 69 -9.94 14.26 -0.55
CA SER A 69 -8.75 14.60 0.23
C SER A 69 -8.71 13.84 1.55
N PHE A 70 -7.61 13.13 1.79
CA PHE A 70 -7.24 12.48 3.06
C PHE A 70 -5.98 13.12 3.66
N ASP A 71 -5.68 14.37 3.34
CA ASP A 71 -4.46 15.05 3.73
C ASP A 71 -4.29 15.11 5.25
N ARG A 72 -3.07 14.80 5.73
CA ARG A 72 -2.71 14.78 7.15
C ARG A 72 -3.56 13.85 8.01
N SER A 73 -4.31 12.94 7.43
CA SER A 73 -5.09 11.95 8.16
C SER A 73 -4.21 10.82 8.70
N HIS A 74 -4.72 10.09 9.69
CA HIS A 74 -4.09 8.90 10.23
C HIS A 74 -5.07 7.72 10.06
N LEU A 75 -4.77 6.84 9.13
CA LEU A 75 -5.63 5.75 8.72
C LEU A 75 -4.94 4.41 8.94
N SER A 76 -5.52 3.54 9.78
CA SER A 76 -5.14 2.13 9.88
C SER A 76 -6.11 1.30 9.05
N PHE A 77 -5.60 0.66 8.00
CA PHE A 77 -6.46 -0.07 7.06
C PHE A 77 -6.74 -1.48 7.55
N SER A 78 -7.98 -1.93 7.33
CA SER A 78 -8.31 -3.35 7.39
C SER A 78 -7.93 -4.02 6.06
N PRO A 79 -7.38 -5.24 6.08
CA PRO A 79 -7.05 -5.97 4.84
C PRO A 79 -8.29 -6.41 4.04
N ALA A 80 -9.48 -6.31 4.62
CA ALA A 80 -10.75 -6.61 3.95
C ALA A 80 -11.28 -5.39 3.22
N GLY A 81 -11.94 -5.63 2.10
CA GLY A 81 -12.66 -4.61 1.36
C GLY A 81 -12.33 -4.58 -0.12
N ARG A 82 -13.17 -3.90 -0.88
CA ARG A 82 -13.02 -3.62 -2.31
C ARG A 82 -13.07 -2.12 -2.48
N THR A 83 -11.92 -1.51 -2.70
CA THR A 83 -11.82 -0.05 -2.65
C THR A 83 -11.20 0.48 -3.93
N ARG A 84 -11.69 1.63 -4.39
CA ARG A 84 -11.10 2.39 -5.48
C ARG A 84 -10.82 3.81 -5.02
N PHE A 85 -9.59 4.27 -5.20
CA PHE A 85 -9.19 5.66 -5.03
C PHE A 85 -8.75 6.21 -6.37
N VAL A 86 -9.39 7.29 -6.83
CA VAL A 86 -9.09 7.94 -8.11
C VAL A 86 -8.83 9.42 -7.86
N ARG A 87 -7.66 9.91 -8.23
CA ARG A 87 -7.22 11.29 -8.03
C ARG A 87 -7.41 11.79 -6.60
N CYS A 88 -7.16 10.89 -5.63
CA CYS A 88 -7.24 11.23 -4.22
C CYS A 88 -5.91 11.78 -3.70
N SER A 89 -6.00 12.72 -2.75
CA SER A 89 -4.84 13.27 -2.05
C SER A 89 -4.67 12.60 -0.69
N PHE A 90 -3.44 12.12 -0.41
CA PHE A 90 -2.98 11.57 0.87
C PHE A 90 -1.74 12.33 1.36
N ARG A 91 -1.62 13.60 1.02
CA ARG A 91 -0.45 14.43 1.38
C ARG A 91 -0.25 14.48 2.88
N ARG A 92 0.98 14.15 3.32
CA ARG A 92 1.34 14.12 4.74
C ARG A 92 0.43 13.23 5.59
N ALA A 93 -0.30 12.32 4.99
CA ALA A 93 -1.10 11.33 5.69
C ALA A 93 -0.20 10.25 6.29
N ARG A 94 -0.65 9.62 7.37
CA ARG A 94 -0.06 8.40 7.90
C ARG A 94 -0.97 7.22 7.57
N LEU A 95 -0.47 6.31 6.75
CA LEU A 95 -1.17 5.13 6.31
C LEU A 95 -0.49 3.90 6.90
N VAL A 96 -1.26 3.09 7.60
CA VAL A 96 -0.74 1.90 8.30
C VAL A 96 -1.53 0.68 7.85
N ASP A 97 -0.81 -0.42 7.59
CA ASP A 97 -1.40 -1.70 7.19
C ASP A 97 -2.27 -1.63 5.92
N PHE A 98 -1.90 -0.77 4.96
CA PHE A 98 -2.60 -0.71 3.66
C PHE A 98 -2.35 -2.02 2.90
N ARG A 99 -3.20 -3.00 3.13
CA ARG A 99 -3.16 -4.34 2.52
C ARG A 99 -4.47 -4.69 1.84
N VAL A 100 -5.21 -3.67 1.44
CA VAL A 100 -6.52 -3.83 0.80
C VAL A 100 -6.35 -4.55 -0.52
N ASN A 101 -7.16 -5.58 -0.76
CA ASN A 101 -7.17 -6.33 -1.99
C ASN A 101 -8.56 -6.99 -2.18
N PRO A 102 -9.28 -6.70 -3.29
CA PRO A 102 -8.86 -5.85 -4.43
C PRO A 102 -8.88 -4.36 -4.13
N VAL A 103 -7.98 -3.62 -4.79
CA VAL A 103 -7.88 -2.16 -4.71
C VAL A 103 -7.51 -1.57 -6.07
N ASP A 104 -8.14 -0.45 -6.43
CA ASP A 104 -7.62 0.43 -7.47
C ASP A 104 -7.03 1.68 -6.83
N LEU A 105 -5.90 2.12 -7.34
CA LEU A 105 -5.19 3.30 -6.88
C LEU A 105 -4.69 4.05 -8.11
N ILE A 106 -5.43 5.06 -8.53
CA ILE A 106 -5.27 5.73 -9.82
C ILE A 106 -5.01 7.21 -9.59
N ASP A 107 -3.87 7.70 -10.07
CA ASP A 107 -3.49 9.12 -10.07
C ASP A 107 -3.56 9.78 -8.67
N CYS A 108 -3.17 9.04 -7.62
CA CYS A 108 -3.21 9.53 -6.25
C CYS A 108 -1.88 10.16 -5.82
N ASP A 109 -1.98 11.17 -4.94
CA ASP A 109 -0.84 11.94 -4.45
C ASP A 109 -0.50 11.55 -3.00
N PHE A 110 0.69 10.96 -2.80
CA PHE A 110 1.22 10.58 -1.49
C PHE A 110 2.38 11.48 -1.03
N THR A 111 2.51 12.69 -1.57
CA THR A 111 3.60 13.61 -1.21
C THR A 111 3.66 13.84 0.30
N GLY A 112 4.81 13.51 0.90
CA GLY A 112 5.04 13.65 2.35
C GLY A 112 4.28 12.64 3.21
N ALA A 113 3.60 11.66 2.64
CA ALA A 113 2.93 10.60 3.39
C ALA A 113 3.93 9.66 4.08
N ASP A 114 3.54 9.15 5.25
CA ASP A 114 4.23 8.09 6.00
C ASP A 114 3.45 6.78 5.85
N VAL A 115 3.92 5.90 4.98
CA VAL A 115 3.25 4.64 4.62
C VAL A 115 4.01 3.47 5.26
N ARG A 116 3.33 2.72 6.12
CA ARG A 116 3.97 1.67 6.93
C ARG A 116 3.28 0.33 6.83
N ARG A 117 4.06 -0.76 6.84
CA ARG A 117 3.60 -2.16 6.84
C ARG A 117 2.55 -2.44 5.77
N SER A 118 2.76 -1.86 4.60
CA SER A 118 1.76 -1.79 3.53
C SER A 118 2.16 -2.65 2.34
N ILE A 119 1.16 -3.17 1.64
CA ILE A 119 1.36 -3.96 0.42
C ILE A 119 0.40 -3.45 -0.65
N PHE A 120 0.96 -3.01 -1.75
CA PHE A 120 0.23 -2.64 -2.96
C PHE A 120 0.18 -3.85 -3.89
N TRP A 121 -1.02 -4.38 -4.10
CA TRP A 121 -1.23 -5.61 -4.87
C TRP A 121 -1.64 -5.30 -6.31
N GLY A 122 -0.87 -5.74 -7.31
CA GLY A 122 -1.25 -5.65 -8.72
C GLY A 122 -2.26 -6.71 -9.16
N GLY A 123 -2.36 -7.82 -8.41
CA GLY A 123 -3.29 -8.89 -8.70
C GLY A 123 -3.91 -9.51 -7.45
N LEU A 124 -4.97 -10.27 -7.66
CA LEU A 124 -5.63 -11.02 -6.60
C LEU A 124 -4.81 -12.25 -6.20
N ASP A 125 -4.90 -12.64 -4.93
CA ASP A 125 -4.40 -13.95 -4.50
C ASP A 125 -5.30 -15.10 -5.01
N ASP A 126 -4.73 -16.30 -5.05
CA ASP A 126 -5.44 -17.47 -5.59
C ASP A 126 -6.65 -17.88 -4.75
N TYR A 127 -6.65 -17.56 -3.46
CA TYR A 127 -7.79 -17.83 -2.59
C TYR A 127 -8.98 -16.96 -2.96
N LYS A 128 -8.76 -15.66 -3.17
CA LYS A 128 -9.82 -14.73 -3.60
C LYS A 128 -10.31 -15.04 -5.01
N ARG A 129 -9.40 -15.36 -5.94
CA ARG A 129 -9.75 -15.75 -7.31
C ARG A 129 -10.66 -16.96 -7.35
N ARG A 130 -10.42 -17.97 -6.49
CA ARG A 130 -11.26 -19.18 -6.43
C ARG A 130 -12.64 -18.95 -5.81
N ARG A 131 -12.72 -18.05 -4.83
CA ARG A 131 -14.00 -17.76 -4.14
C ARG A 131 -14.88 -16.77 -4.89
N GLU A 132 -14.30 -15.94 -5.69
CA GLU A 132 -14.95 -14.85 -6.39
C GLU A 132 -14.48 -14.83 -7.86
N PRO A 133 -14.91 -15.85 -8.67
CA PRO A 133 -14.41 -16.02 -10.04
C PRO A 133 -14.77 -14.83 -10.95
N ASP A 134 -15.83 -14.08 -10.63
CA ASP A 134 -16.25 -12.89 -11.36
C ASP A 134 -15.43 -11.63 -11.01
N LEU A 135 -14.52 -11.73 -10.03
CA LEU A 135 -13.59 -10.66 -9.75
C LEU A 135 -12.56 -10.56 -10.88
N ARG A 136 -12.31 -9.32 -11.29
CA ARG A 136 -11.21 -9.03 -12.20
C ARG A 136 -9.88 -9.58 -11.68
N VAL A 137 -9.01 -9.98 -12.58
CA VAL A 137 -7.74 -10.65 -12.25
C VAL A 137 -6.69 -9.66 -11.70
N ARG A 138 -6.77 -8.38 -12.11
CA ARG A 138 -5.78 -7.35 -11.77
C ARG A 138 -6.43 -6.13 -11.13
N ASN A 139 -5.68 -5.52 -10.23
CA ASN A 139 -5.96 -4.20 -9.69
C ASN A 139 -5.36 -3.14 -10.61
N ASP A 140 -5.98 -1.98 -10.69
CA ASP A 140 -5.48 -0.84 -11.45
C ASP A 140 -4.68 0.07 -10.50
N ILE A 141 -3.35 -0.05 -10.53
CA ILE A 141 -2.42 0.76 -9.72
C ILE A 141 -1.50 1.50 -10.67
N ARG A 142 -1.78 2.78 -10.92
CA ARG A 142 -1.05 3.60 -11.88
C ARG A 142 -1.13 5.09 -11.58
N GLY A 143 -0.16 5.86 -12.09
CA GLY A 143 -0.15 7.31 -12.02
C GLY A 143 0.06 7.88 -10.60
N ASN A 144 0.42 7.04 -9.62
CA ASN A 144 0.53 7.49 -8.24
C ASN A 144 1.87 8.15 -7.95
N ASP A 145 1.84 9.23 -7.18
CA ASP A 145 3.03 9.97 -6.78
C ASP A 145 3.44 9.63 -5.34
N PHE A 146 4.42 8.75 -5.19
CA PHE A 146 5.09 8.43 -3.93
C PHE A 146 6.45 9.13 -3.79
N SER A 147 6.84 10.01 -4.72
CA SER A 147 8.21 10.54 -4.79
C SER A 147 8.66 11.27 -3.52
N GLY A 148 7.75 11.91 -2.80
CA GLY A 148 8.01 12.56 -1.52
C GLY A 148 7.55 11.77 -0.29
N ALA A 149 7.10 10.53 -0.47
CA ALA A 149 6.62 9.69 0.62
C ALA A 149 7.76 8.99 1.38
N THR A 150 7.53 8.71 2.66
CA THR A 150 8.35 7.79 3.45
C THR A 150 7.69 6.41 3.45
N LEU A 151 8.30 5.44 2.79
CA LEU A 151 7.83 4.07 2.74
C LEU A 151 8.63 3.20 3.71
N VAL A 152 7.96 2.55 4.65
CA VAL A 152 8.58 1.71 5.68
C VAL A 152 7.90 0.35 5.71
N ASP A 153 8.65 -0.71 5.55
CA ASP A 153 8.10 -2.08 5.48
C ASP A 153 6.93 -2.14 4.48
N THR A 154 7.18 -1.59 3.31
CA THR A 154 6.17 -1.43 2.25
C THR A 154 6.66 -2.11 0.98
N SER A 155 5.79 -2.83 0.31
CA SER A 155 6.11 -3.57 -0.92
C SER A 155 5.04 -3.44 -1.98
N PHE A 156 5.46 -3.64 -3.23
CA PHE A 156 4.60 -3.74 -4.40
C PHE A 156 4.70 -5.19 -4.90
N ARG A 157 3.55 -5.84 -5.12
CA ARG A 157 3.50 -7.27 -5.37
C ARG A 157 2.51 -7.64 -6.48
N ARG A 158 2.71 -8.81 -7.08
CA ARG A 158 1.79 -9.42 -8.05
C ARG A 158 1.54 -8.55 -9.28
N GLY A 159 2.61 -8.06 -9.88
CA GLY A 159 2.56 -7.37 -11.17
C GLY A 159 2.10 -5.92 -11.10
N VAL A 160 2.43 -5.20 -10.02
CA VAL A 160 2.36 -3.74 -10.05
C VAL A 160 3.43 -3.22 -10.99
N ASP A 161 3.03 -2.51 -12.03
CA ASP A 161 3.98 -1.84 -12.91
C ASP A 161 4.54 -0.59 -12.23
N LEU A 162 5.82 -0.66 -11.82
CA LEU A 162 6.48 0.43 -11.10
C LEU A 162 6.93 1.56 -12.04
N THR A 163 6.94 1.34 -13.36
CA THR A 163 7.21 2.41 -14.33
C THR A 163 6.07 3.42 -14.42
N LEU A 164 4.88 3.01 -14.01
CA LEU A 164 3.68 3.85 -13.93
C LEU A 164 3.54 4.58 -12.58
N GLN A 165 4.53 4.46 -11.70
CA GLN A 165 4.54 5.12 -10.40
C GLN A 165 5.72 6.08 -10.28
N ARG A 166 5.54 7.16 -9.55
CA ARG A 166 6.66 8.01 -9.11
C ARG A 166 7.09 7.56 -7.72
N LEU A 167 8.17 6.79 -7.64
CA LEU A 167 8.64 6.20 -6.39
C LEU A 167 9.65 7.11 -5.67
N PRO A 168 9.76 7.02 -4.32
CA PRO A 168 10.78 7.73 -3.60
C PRO A 168 12.18 7.22 -3.97
N ALA A 169 13.12 8.14 -4.00
CA ALA A 169 14.52 7.88 -4.26
C ALA A 169 15.39 8.20 -3.02
N GLY A 170 16.66 7.81 -3.06
CA GLY A 170 17.60 8.11 -1.98
C GLY A 170 18.23 6.85 -1.39
N GLU A 171 18.94 7.02 -0.28
CA GLU A 171 19.76 5.96 0.31
C GLU A 171 18.93 4.83 0.93
N ASP A 172 17.69 5.10 1.30
CA ASP A 172 16.78 4.13 1.90
C ASP A 172 16.01 3.28 0.88
N TYR A 173 16.18 3.53 -0.42
CA TYR A 173 15.41 2.87 -1.48
C TYR A 173 16.31 2.31 -2.58
N ALA A 174 15.87 1.21 -3.15
CA ALA A 174 16.44 0.64 -4.36
C ALA A 174 15.32 0.17 -5.31
N LEU A 175 15.45 0.50 -6.59
CA LEU A 175 14.55 0.09 -7.65
C LEU A 175 15.36 -0.55 -8.78
N ALA A 176 14.92 -1.71 -9.23
CA ALA A 176 15.36 -2.33 -10.47
C ALA A 176 14.16 -2.71 -11.32
N LEU A 177 14.20 -2.38 -12.61
CA LEU A 177 13.15 -2.74 -13.57
C LEU A 177 13.25 -4.21 -13.99
N ASP A 178 14.45 -4.78 -14.00
CA ASP A 178 14.68 -6.23 -14.08
C ASP A 178 14.97 -6.75 -12.67
N GLY A 179 13.92 -7.15 -11.98
CA GLY A 179 14.00 -7.66 -10.61
C GLY A 179 14.78 -8.98 -10.51
N ALA A 180 14.67 -9.85 -11.52
CA ALA A 180 15.36 -11.13 -11.53
C ALA A 180 16.87 -10.95 -11.64
N ALA A 181 17.34 -10.18 -12.62
CA ALA A 181 18.74 -9.88 -12.78
C ALA A 181 19.32 -9.13 -11.56
N ALA A 182 18.55 -8.21 -10.97
CA ALA A 182 18.96 -7.52 -9.74
C ALA A 182 19.14 -8.49 -8.57
N LEU A 183 18.22 -9.45 -8.42
CA LEU A 183 18.28 -10.43 -7.34
C LEU A 183 19.46 -11.40 -7.51
N ASP A 184 19.80 -11.79 -8.73
CA ASP A 184 20.98 -12.61 -9.01
C ASP A 184 22.27 -11.87 -8.64
N ARG A 185 22.37 -10.57 -8.92
CA ARG A 185 23.51 -9.76 -8.47
C ARG A 185 23.61 -9.70 -6.94
N VAL A 186 22.48 -9.55 -6.26
CA VAL A 186 22.46 -9.56 -4.79
C VAL A 186 22.90 -10.91 -4.24
N ARG A 187 22.46 -12.03 -4.83
CA ARG A 187 22.92 -13.37 -4.42
C ARG A 187 24.41 -13.53 -4.57
N ALA A 188 24.95 -13.19 -5.74
CA ALA A 188 26.38 -13.27 -6.00
C ALA A 188 27.19 -12.43 -4.98
N LEU A 189 26.73 -11.24 -4.63
CA LEU A 189 27.33 -10.42 -3.60
C LEU A 189 27.26 -11.11 -2.22
N VAL A 190 26.09 -11.56 -1.80
CA VAL A 190 25.85 -12.15 -0.47
C VAL A 190 26.60 -13.46 -0.29
N ASP A 191 26.86 -14.21 -1.35
CA ASP A 191 27.64 -15.45 -1.32
C ASP A 191 29.10 -15.22 -0.92
N THR A 192 29.62 -14.01 -1.05
CA THR A 192 30.97 -13.62 -0.61
C THR A 192 31.05 -13.24 0.87
N TRP A 193 29.94 -13.18 1.59
CA TRP A 193 29.89 -12.68 2.96
C TRP A 193 30.18 -13.78 4.00
N ASP A 194 30.54 -13.35 5.21
CA ASP A 194 30.63 -14.24 6.36
C ASP A 194 29.27 -14.90 6.68
N ARG A 195 29.33 -16.00 7.44
CA ARG A 195 28.16 -16.86 7.68
C ARG A 195 26.96 -16.14 8.32
N GLU A 196 27.22 -15.22 9.25
CA GLU A 196 26.18 -14.55 10.01
C GLU A 196 25.43 -13.52 9.15
N ASN A 197 26.18 -12.59 8.55
CA ASN A 197 25.62 -11.56 7.68
C ASN A 197 24.97 -12.16 6.42
N ARG A 198 25.57 -13.25 5.88
CA ARG A 198 25.00 -13.99 4.75
C ARG A 198 23.62 -14.56 5.05
N ARG A 199 23.42 -15.15 6.25
CA ARG A 199 22.15 -15.75 6.62
C ARG A 199 21.01 -14.73 6.61
N ASP A 200 21.20 -13.60 7.27
CA ASP A 200 20.19 -12.54 7.37
C ASP A 200 19.86 -11.95 5.98
N ALA A 201 20.88 -11.76 5.14
CA ALA A 201 20.69 -11.29 3.77
C ALA A 201 19.93 -12.31 2.90
N LEU A 202 20.27 -13.60 2.99
CA LEU A 202 19.56 -14.65 2.24
C LEU A 202 18.10 -14.78 2.63
N ASP A 203 17.73 -14.56 3.88
CA ASP A 203 16.33 -14.55 4.29
C ASP A 203 15.55 -13.39 3.65
N ARG A 204 16.17 -12.24 3.44
CA ARG A 204 15.59 -11.14 2.65
C ARG A 204 15.50 -11.47 1.17
N VAL A 205 16.53 -12.05 0.61
CA VAL A 205 16.54 -12.52 -0.79
C VAL A 205 15.40 -13.49 -1.06
N LYS A 206 15.09 -14.42 -0.14
CA LYS A 206 13.94 -15.34 -0.26
C LYS A 206 12.60 -14.62 -0.33
N ILE A 207 12.44 -13.55 0.47
CA ILE A 207 11.21 -12.74 0.45
C ILE A 207 11.07 -12.06 -0.91
N TRP A 208 12.13 -11.42 -1.40
CA TRP A 208 12.11 -10.75 -2.70
C TRP A 208 11.91 -11.75 -3.86
N GLN A 209 12.53 -12.93 -3.76
CA GLN A 209 12.29 -14.01 -4.74
C GLN A 209 10.82 -14.41 -4.77
N SER A 210 10.20 -14.58 -3.60
CA SER A 210 8.77 -14.90 -3.53
C SER A 210 7.87 -13.84 -4.16
N ASP A 211 8.28 -12.57 -4.11
CA ASP A 211 7.54 -11.50 -4.78
C ASP A 211 7.67 -11.60 -6.31
N LEU A 212 8.89 -11.91 -6.83
CA LEU A 212 9.13 -12.14 -8.26
C LEU A 212 8.38 -13.39 -8.75
N ASP A 213 8.46 -14.51 -8.00
CA ASP A 213 7.74 -15.75 -8.32
C ASP A 213 6.22 -15.54 -8.34
N GLY A 214 5.74 -14.58 -7.55
CA GLY A 214 4.35 -14.13 -7.52
C GLY A 214 3.95 -13.23 -8.70
N GLY A 215 4.84 -13.02 -9.67
CA GLY A 215 4.60 -12.26 -10.90
C GLY A 215 4.91 -10.76 -10.80
N GLN A 216 5.71 -10.35 -9.83
CA GLN A 216 6.25 -8.99 -9.77
C GLN A 216 7.54 -8.93 -10.61
N GLU A 217 7.53 -8.15 -11.70
CA GLU A 217 8.71 -8.04 -12.59
C GLU A 217 9.78 -7.10 -12.01
N HIS A 218 9.33 -5.98 -11.45
CA HIS A 218 10.19 -4.94 -10.90
C HIS A 218 10.49 -5.18 -9.43
N LEU A 219 11.72 -4.98 -9.00
CA LEU A 219 12.11 -5.07 -7.60
C LEU A 219 12.24 -3.67 -6.99
N PHE A 220 11.38 -3.35 -6.02
CA PHE A 220 11.51 -2.16 -5.19
C PHE A 220 11.73 -2.55 -3.74
N VAL A 221 12.81 -2.06 -3.15
CA VAL A 221 13.20 -2.38 -1.78
C VAL A 221 13.29 -1.12 -0.95
N CYS A 222 12.58 -1.12 0.18
CA CYS A 222 12.74 -0.13 1.24
C CYS A 222 13.74 -0.65 2.28
N ARG A 223 14.63 0.20 2.76
CA ARG A 223 15.52 -0.16 3.87
C ARG A 223 14.71 -0.64 5.08
N PRO A 224 14.98 -1.83 5.62
CA PRO A 224 14.28 -2.34 6.79
C PRO A 224 14.57 -1.49 8.02
N LYS A 225 13.56 -1.00 8.71
CA LYS A 225 13.73 -0.22 9.97
C LYS A 225 14.05 -1.07 11.21
N MET A 226 13.74 -2.37 11.19
CA MET A 226 13.79 -3.18 12.42
C MET A 226 15.14 -3.83 12.72
N LYS A 227 15.99 -3.98 11.73
CA LYS A 227 17.41 -4.33 11.85
C LYS A 227 18.11 -3.68 10.67
N ASP A 228 19.16 -2.93 10.94
CA ASP A 228 20.06 -2.53 9.88
C ASP A 228 20.53 -3.80 9.18
N LEU A 229 20.07 -4.00 7.95
CA LEU A 229 20.58 -5.08 7.14
C LEU A 229 22.06 -4.82 6.92
N ALA A 230 22.89 -5.65 7.50
CA ALA A 230 24.33 -5.53 7.34
C ALA A 230 24.63 -5.45 5.83
N GLY A 231 25.44 -4.47 5.42
CA GLY A 231 25.79 -4.30 4.02
C GLY A 231 24.69 -3.68 3.13
N TRP A 232 23.65 -3.05 3.69
CA TRP A 232 22.63 -2.36 2.89
C TRP A 232 23.19 -1.50 1.75
N PRO A 233 24.23 -0.67 1.95
CA PRO A 233 24.80 0.11 0.83
C PRO A 233 25.32 -0.75 -0.32
N ALA A 234 25.85 -1.93 -0.03
CA ALA A 234 26.33 -2.86 -1.06
C ALA A 234 25.16 -3.57 -1.76
N ILE A 235 24.16 -4.03 -1.00
CA ILE A 235 22.93 -4.62 -1.55
C ILE A 235 22.22 -3.60 -2.44
N ARG A 236 22.05 -2.37 -1.96
CA ARG A 236 21.42 -1.31 -2.74
C ARG A 236 22.15 -1.10 -4.08
N ARG A 237 23.48 -1.01 -4.06
CA ARG A 237 24.27 -0.90 -5.30
C ARG A 237 24.05 -2.08 -6.23
N ALA A 238 24.02 -3.30 -5.71
CA ALA A 238 23.76 -4.50 -6.52
C ALA A 238 22.35 -4.49 -7.16
N ILE A 239 21.38 -3.89 -6.50
CA ILE A 239 20.01 -3.75 -7.06
C ILE A 239 19.99 -2.72 -8.19
N ILE A 240 20.57 -1.53 -7.98
CA ILE A 240 20.43 -0.39 -8.92
C ILE A 240 21.41 -0.37 -10.08
N ASN A 241 22.53 -1.09 -10.00
CA ASN A 241 23.59 -1.11 -11.02
C ASN A 241 23.34 -2.24 -12.04
N GLY A 242 22.31 -2.09 -12.84
CA GLY A 242 21.98 -3.01 -13.92
C GLY A 242 21.63 -2.32 -15.21
#